data_04c792245cb2d9e01f33a216e9805c71
#
_entry.id   04c792245cb2d9e01f33a216e9805c71
#
_cell.length_a   1.000
_cell.length_b   1.000
_cell.length_c   1.000
_cell.angle_alpha   90.00
_cell.angle_beta   90.00
_cell.angle_gamma   90.00
#
_symmetry.space_group_name_H-M   'P 1'
#
loop_
_entity.id
_entity.type
_entity.pdbx_description
1 polymer ?
#
loop_
_entity_poly.entity_id
_entity_poly.type
_entity_poly.pdbx_seq_one_letter_code
_entity_poly.pdbx_strand_id
1 'polypeptide(L)'
;YTASKLNGELSESSNKLRLFSSYAGEGKEGLTYAQAARWLLSVNGYDDTSAKPKGKGLPSVGAGWLGKLGYIQAQGSNLFETLMLNLTLLKDGVELWGENHPCWELDEPHSAERTEIALPDNPAQLLTLQSRRLLLNREGETVTGFSLLGGDFFPRENAFAEQMTVWRDPDAKKSKKIGRVTFVPSRHDPAKQFWREFPAVFCEEGESVRRPGVVRWVEMLQNDPDCPLERKRLIRFAISGMKYGDKDFFVNDSFSDSLTFQAALLGELGRRWTVPIRDEIGRCEQAAQYVGRLAWELSLAAGDKNDTSAESARTQFYFS
;
A
#
# COMPACT_ATOMS: atom_id res chain seq x y z
N TYR A 1 26.83 -2.65 -7.94
CA TYR A 1 26.14 -1.47 -8.48
C TYR A 1 26.76 -0.19 -7.90
N THR A 2 26.71 0.91 -8.64
CA THR A 2 27.14 2.24 -8.18
C THR A 2 26.11 2.87 -7.25
N ALA A 3 26.52 3.81 -6.40
CA ALA A 3 25.61 4.52 -5.50
C ALA A 3 24.51 5.29 -6.24
N SER A 4 24.77 5.73 -7.47
CA SER A 4 23.80 6.38 -8.34
C SER A 4 22.56 5.52 -8.63
N LYS A 5 22.69 4.18 -8.64
CA LYS A 5 21.52 3.28 -8.76
C LYS A 5 20.70 3.14 -7.49
N LEU A 6 21.30 3.41 -6.32
CA LEU A 6 20.56 3.46 -5.07
C LEU A 6 19.79 4.77 -4.95
N ASN A 7 20.33 5.86 -5.46
CA ASN A 7 19.70 7.17 -5.43
C ASN A 7 18.53 7.28 -6.41
N GLY A 8 17.31 7.22 -5.92
CA GLY A 8 16.10 7.32 -6.73
C GLY A 8 15.88 8.68 -7.39
N GLU A 9 16.67 9.70 -7.07
CA GLU A 9 16.63 11.02 -7.74
C GLU A 9 17.44 11.05 -9.05
N LEU A 10 18.23 10.02 -9.33
CA LEU A 10 19.02 9.92 -10.53
C LEU A 10 18.40 9.00 -11.57
N SER A 11 18.60 9.33 -12.83
CA SER A 11 18.22 8.49 -13.96
C SER A 11 19.42 7.66 -14.39
N GLU A 12 19.44 6.38 -13.99
CA GLU A 12 20.54 5.47 -14.31
C GLU A 12 20.19 4.44 -15.40
N SER A 13 18.93 4.38 -15.81
CA SER A 13 18.50 3.46 -16.85
C SER A 13 17.27 3.97 -17.58
N SER A 14 17.00 3.38 -18.75
CA SER A 14 15.77 3.64 -19.49
C SER A 14 14.48 3.33 -18.72
N ASN A 15 14.57 2.56 -17.64
CA ASN A 15 13.44 2.17 -16.81
C ASN A 15 13.15 3.13 -15.66
N LYS A 16 14.08 4.03 -15.34
CA LYS A 16 13.95 5.00 -14.25
C LYS A 16 14.20 6.40 -14.78
N LEU A 17 13.20 6.94 -15.47
CA LEU A 17 13.29 8.28 -16.04
C LEU A 17 13.08 9.35 -14.98
N ARG A 18 14.08 10.22 -14.80
CA ARG A 18 13.98 11.44 -14.00
C ARG A 18 14.31 12.62 -14.90
N LEU A 19 13.35 13.49 -15.13
CA LEU A 19 13.55 14.67 -15.98
C LEU A 19 14.44 15.72 -15.33
N PHE A 20 14.37 15.81 -13.99
CA PHE A 20 15.14 16.77 -13.21
C PHE A 20 15.76 16.09 -12.00
N SER A 21 17.01 16.43 -11.72
CA SER A 21 17.73 15.98 -10.53
C SER A 21 18.57 17.14 -10.00
N SER A 22 18.58 17.30 -8.67
CA SER A 22 19.49 18.22 -7.97
C SER A 22 20.94 17.74 -7.98
N TYR A 23 21.16 16.47 -8.31
CA TYR A 23 22.48 15.86 -8.36
C TYR A 23 23.05 15.91 -9.78
N ALA A 24 24.20 16.57 -9.94
CA ALA A 24 24.93 16.65 -11.21
C ALA A 24 26.43 16.48 -10.99
N GLY A 25 27.15 16.06 -12.02
CA GLY A 25 28.62 15.90 -11.98
C GLY A 25 29.07 14.90 -10.91
N GLU A 26 30.09 15.29 -10.13
CA GLU A 26 30.68 14.46 -9.08
C GLU A 26 29.70 14.08 -7.96
N GLY A 27 28.66 14.87 -7.71
CA GLY A 27 27.62 14.58 -6.72
C GLY A 27 26.80 13.32 -7.02
N LYS A 28 26.96 12.70 -8.19
CA LYS A 28 26.33 11.42 -8.54
C LYS A 28 27.05 10.20 -7.96
N GLU A 29 28.32 10.32 -7.65
CA GLU A 29 29.21 9.18 -7.41
C GLU A 29 29.14 8.64 -5.98
N GLY A 30 28.60 9.40 -5.06
CA GLY A 30 28.51 8.98 -3.66
C GLY A 30 27.26 9.50 -2.95
N LEU A 31 26.90 8.83 -1.88
CA LEU A 31 25.82 9.20 -0.96
C LEU A 31 26.39 9.34 0.44
N THR A 32 25.93 10.30 1.21
CA THR A 32 26.17 10.29 2.67
C THR A 32 25.48 9.07 3.30
N TYR A 33 25.91 8.64 4.46
CA TYR A 33 25.26 7.52 5.18
C TYR A 33 23.77 7.77 5.43
N ALA A 34 23.41 9.00 5.79
CA ALA A 34 22.02 9.37 6.00
C ALA A 34 21.17 9.28 4.71
N GLN A 35 21.71 9.68 3.57
CA GLN A 35 21.05 9.53 2.27
C GLN A 35 20.92 8.06 1.89
N ALA A 36 22.00 7.29 2.02
CA ALA A 36 22.02 5.87 1.71
C ALA A 36 21.02 5.08 2.57
N ALA A 37 20.92 5.38 3.87
CA ALA A 37 19.96 4.77 4.78
C ALA A 37 18.51 5.03 4.35
N ARG A 38 18.15 6.27 4.00
CA ARG A 38 16.81 6.59 3.50
C ARG A 38 16.49 5.85 2.20
N TRP A 39 17.42 5.80 1.27
CA TRP A 39 17.24 5.08 0.01
C TRP A 39 17.16 3.57 0.21
N LEU A 40 17.92 3.03 1.16
CA LEU A 40 17.84 1.61 1.52
C LEU A 40 16.43 1.23 2.00
N LEU A 41 15.82 2.04 2.86
CA LEU A 41 14.43 1.85 3.29
C LEU A 41 13.45 1.95 2.12
N SER A 42 13.62 2.94 1.25
CA SER A 42 12.79 3.10 0.06
C SER A 42 12.90 1.91 -0.89
N VAL A 43 14.10 1.41 -1.14
CA VAL A 43 14.34 0.23 -1.99
C VAL A 43 13.69 -1.02 -1.37
N ASN A 44 13.84 -1.24 -0.07
CA ASN A 44 13.22 -2.39 0.60
C ASN A 44 11.69 -2.31 0.57
N GLY A 45 11.13 -1.12 0.74
CA GLY A 45 9.69 -0.92 0.76
C GLY A 45 9.03 -0.96 -0.61
N TYR A 46 9.60 -0.27 -1.59
CA TYR A 46 8.92 0.09 -2.82
C TYR A 46 9.59 -0.35 -4.11
N ASP A 47 10.82 -0.85 -4.08
CA ASP A 47 11.54 -1.14 -5.32
C ASP A 47 10.81 -2.18 -6.19
N ASP A 48 11.03 -2.08 -7.48
CA ASP A 48 10.42 -2.93 -8.50
C ASP A 48 11.10 -4.29 -8.64
N THR A 49 10.63 -5.11 -9.59
CA THR A 49 11.18 -6.45 -9.85
C THR A 49 12.39 -6.47 -10.77
N SER A 50 12.80 -5.33 -11.32
CA SER A 50 13.83 -5.31 -12.38
C SER A 50 15.17 -5.87 -11.89
N ALA A 51 15.72 -6.79 -12.69
CA ALA A 51 17.07 -7.34 -12.58
C ALA A 51 17.44 -7.95 -11.20
N LYS A 52 16.48 -8.51 -10.46
CA LYS A 52 16.76 -9.10 -9.13
C LYS A 52 16.84 -10.62 -9.18
N PRO A 53 17.90 -11.20 -8.61
CA PRO A 53 18.00 -12.65 -8.45
C PRO A 53 16.83 -13.16 -7.58
N LYS A 54 16.14 -14.19 -8.01
CA LYS A 54 15.02 -14.79 -7.26
C LYS A 54 15.37 -16.10 -6.53
N GLY A 55 16.54 -16.64 -6.79
CA GLY A 55 16.90 -17.98 -6.33
C GLY A 55 16.16 -19.12 -7.07
N LYS A 56 16.76 -20.30 -7.10
CA LYS A 56 16.19 -21.47 -7.79
C LYS A 56 14.99 -22.02 -6.99
N GLY A 57 13.86 -22.17 -7.67
CA GLY A 57 12.63 -22.74 -7.05
C GLY A 57 11.88 -21.81 -6.11
N LEU A 58 12.35 -20.56 -5.91
CA LEU A 58 11.72 -19.59 -5.04
C LEU A 58 10.78 -18.65 -5.82
N PRO A 59 9.78 -18.07 -5.15
CA PRO A 59 8.86 -17.13 -5.80
C PRO A 59 9.59 -15.88 -6.32
N SER A 60 8.99 -15.19 -7.29
CA SER A 60 9.48 -13.91 -7.77
C SER A 60 9.62 -12.91 -6.62
N VAL A 61 10.64 -12.06 -6.70
CA VAL A 61 10.86 -11.00 -5.70
C VAL A 61 9.66 -10.05 -5.64
N GLY A 62 9.10 -9.69 -6.79
CA GLY A 62 8.00 -8.74 -6.88
C GLY A 62 8.39 -7.33 -6.39
N ALA A 63 7.44 -6.44 -6.23
CA ALA A 63 7.65 -5.17 -5.55
C ALA A 63 8.02 -5.38 -4.07
N GLY A 64 8.65 -4.39 -3.46
CA GLY A 64 8.88 -4.36 -2.02
C GLY A 64 7.57 -4.48 -1.22
N TRP A 65 7.66 -4.75 0.09
CA TRP A 65 6.47 -5.00 0.90
C TRP A 65 5.48 -3.84 0.85
N LEU A 66 5.93 -2.61 1.09
CA LEU A 66 5.07 -1.42 1.08
C LEU A 66 4.47 -1.15 -0.30
N GLY A 67 5.19 -1.48 -1.38
CA GLY A 67 4.69 -1.37 -2.74
C GLY A 67 3.57 -2.36 -3.10
N LYS A 68 3.26 -3.33 -2.23
CA LYS A 68 2.14 -4.28 -2.40
C LYS A 68 0.87 -3.84 -1.69
N LEU A 69 0.96 -2.80 -0.86
CA LEU A 69 -0.11 -2.34 0.01
C LEU A 69 -1.02 -1.31 -0.67
N GLY A 70 -2.27 -1.28 -0.28
CA GLY A 70 -3.17 -0.14 -0.47
C GLY A 70 -3.13 0.68 0.81
N TYR A 71 -2.12 1.53 0.93
CA TYR A 71 -1.84 2.26 2.15
C TYR A 71 -2.94 3.24 2.49
N ILE A 72 -3.35 3.24 3.77
CA ILE A 72 -4.34 4.14 4.34
C ILE A 72 -3.85 4.72 5.66
N GLN A 73 -4.06 6.00 5.85
CA GLN A 73 -3.63 6.77 7.03
C GLN A 73 -4.76 7.67 7.51
N ALA A 74 -4.99 7.70 8.82
CA ALA A 74 -5.83 8.71 9.45
C ALA A 74 -5.01 9.99 9.68
N GLN A 75 -5.50 11.14 9.24
CA GLN A 75 -4.84 12.44 9.39
C GLN A 75 -5.54 13.29 10.46
N GLY A 76 -4.76 13.75 11.42
CA GLY A 76 -5.15 14.74 12.41
C GLY A 76 -4.88 16.18 11.92
N SER A 77 -5.15 17.17 12.78
CA SER A 77 -4.90 18.59 12.50
C SER A 77 -3.41 18.98 12.59
N ASN A 78 -2.59 18.13 13.17
CA ASN A 78 -1.14 18.29 13.29
C ASN A 78 -0.45 16.92 13.28
N LEU A 79 0.89 16.93 13.29
CA LEU A 79 1.68 15.70 13.24
C LEU A 79 1.45 14.80 14.46
N PHE A 80 1.35 15.38 15.67
CA PHE A 80 1.12 14.62 16.89
C PHE A 80 -0.20 13.84 16.81
N GLU A 81 -1.28 14.52 16.44
CA GLU A 81 -2.59 13.86 16.29
C GLU A 81 -2.58 12.80 15.20
N THR A 82 -1.91 13.08 14.07
CA THR A 82 -1.74 12.10 13.00
C THR A 82 -1.02 10.86 13.52
N LEU A 83 0.07 11.00 14.27
CA LEU A 83 0.78 9.88 14.85
C LEU A 83 -0.10 9.10 15.83
N MET A 84 -0.87 9.78 16.69
CA MET A 84 -1.76 9.12 17.66
C MET A 84 -2.91 8.37 16.99
N LEU A 85 -3.50 8.93 15.94
CA LEU A 85 -4.57 8.27 15.17
C LEU A 85 -4.08 7.02 14.42
N ASN A 86 -2.78 6.89 14.17
CA ASN A 86 -2.19 5.74 13.49
C ASN A 86 -1.34 4.85 14.41
N LEU A 87 -1.30 5.15 15.71
CA LEU A 87 -0.58 4.36 16.71
C LEU A 87 -1.36 3.09 17.06
N THR A 88 -1.55 2.20 16.13
CA THR A 88 -2.30 0.96 16.31
C THR A 88 -1.63 0.07 17.37
N LEU A 89 -1.95 0.31 18.64
CA LEU A 89 -1.32 -0.37 19.78
C LEU A 89 -1.67 -1.86 19.86
N LEU A 90 -2.80 -2.26 19.27
CA LEU A 90 -3.28 -3.62 19.36
C LEU A 90 -3.18 -4.35 18.03
N LYS A 91 -2.53 -5.49 18.05
CA LYS A 91 -2.54 -6.48 16.99
C LYS A 91 -3.96 -7.06 16.89
N ASP A 92 -4.53 -7.02 15.69
CA ASP A 92 -5.91 -7.47 15.47
C ASP A 92 -6.98 -6.88 16.41
N GLY A 93 -6.68 -5.75 17.07
CA GLY A 93 -7.60 -5.10 17.99
C GLY A 93 -7.76 -5.79 19.36
N VAL A 94 -6.96 -6.78 19.68
CA VAL A 94 -7.07 -7.57 20.92
C VAL A 94 -5.74 -7.71 21.64
N GLU A 95 -4.68 -8.11 20.94
CA GLU A 95 -3.38 -8.40 21.54
C GLU A 95 -2.43 -7.20 21.40
N LEU A 96 -1.56 -7.00 22.39
CA LEU A 96 -0.45 -6.07 22.27
C LEU A 96 0.55 -6.60 21.23
N TRP A 97 1.24 -5.67 20.56
CA TRP A 97 2.38 -6.02 19.71
C TRP A 97 3.48 -6.71 20.54
N GLY A 98 4.20 -7.60 19.89
CA GLY A 98 5.47 -8.09 20.39
C GLY A 98 6.52 -6.98 20.54
N GLU A 99 7.67 -7.32 21.09
CA GLU A 99 8.77 -6.39 21.21
C GLU A 99 9.25 -5.90 19.84
N ASN A 100 9.50 -4.60 19.72
CA ASN A 100 9.89 -3.99 18.45
C ASN A 100 11.35 -4.31 18.10
N HIS A 101 11.54 -5.08 17.04
CA HIS A 101 12.87 -5.46 16.52
C HIS A 101 13.00 -5.07 15.05
N PRO A 102 13.49 -3.85 14.74
CA PRO A 102 13.78 -3.50 13.37
C PRO A 102 14.93 -4.36 12.79
N CYS A 103 15.02 -4.46 11.48
CA CYS A 103 15.93 -5.38 10.82
C CYS A 103 17.44 -5.12 11.11
N TRP A 104 17.79 -3.95 11.58
CA TRP A 104 19.18 -3.61 11.96
C TRP A 104 19.57 -4.05 13.38
N GLU A 105 18.64 -4.59 14.16
CA GLU A 105 18.86 -5.19 15.49
C GLU A 105 19.00 -6.71 15.44
N LEU A 106 19.08 -7.29 14.25
CA LEU A 106 19.35 -8.72 14.09
C LEU A 106 20.76 -9.05 14.61
N ASP A 107 20.89 -10.10 15.42
CA ASP A 107 22.14 -10.59 15.98
C ASP A 107 23.18 -10.90 14.89
N GLU A 108 22.70 -11.47 13.77
CA GLU A 108 23.50 -11.79 12.61
C GLU A 108 22.84 -11.29 11.32
N PRO A 109 23.59 -10.71 10.36
CA PRO A 109 23.06 -10.33 9.08
C PRO A 109 22.68 -11.57 8.27
N HIS A 110 21.51 -11.55 7.65
CA HIS A 110 21.11 -12.61 6.73
C HIS A 110 21.96 -12.55 5.45
N SER A 111 22.84 -13.50 5.25
CA SER A 111 23.75 -13.58 4.09
C SER A 111 23.21 -14.48 2.95
N ALA A 112 22.26 -15.37 3.27
CA ALA A 112 21.64 -16.23 2.26
C ALA A 112 20.67 -15.45 1.36
N GLU A 113 20.60 -15.84 0.08
CA GLU A 113 19.64 -15.26 -0.87
C GLU A 113 18.25 -15.83 -0.62
N ARG A 114 17.21 -14.97 -0.68
CA ARG A 114 15.80 -15.34 -0.61
C ARG A 114 15.46 -16.32 0.52
N THR A 115 15.15 -15.80 1.67
CA THR A 115 14.75 -16.61 2.84
C THR A 115 13.27 -16.43 3.12
N GLU A 116 12.54 -17.53 3.25
CA GLU A 116 11.19 -17.49 3.79
C GLU A 116 11.28 -17.38 5.32
N ILE A 117 10.64 -16.36 5.86
CA ILE A 117 10.62 -16.09 7.30
C ILE A 117 9.20 -16.24 7.84
N ALA A 118 9.06 -16.38 9.14
CA ALA A 118 7.77 -16.24 9.80
C ALA A 118 7.19 -14.84 9.57
N LEU A 119 5.87 -14.72 9.57
CA LEU A 119 5.23 -13.41 9.53
C LEU A 119 5.71 -12.57 10.72
N PRO A 120 6.25 -11.36 10.50
CA PRO A 120 6.64 -10.46 11.57
C PRO A 120 5.48 -10.19 12.54
N ASP A 121 5.74 -10.23 13.82
CA ASP A 121 4.76 -10.01 14.88
C ASP A 121 4.75 -8.58 15.43
N ASN A 122 5.60 -7.73 14.87
CA ASN A 122 5.71 -6.33 15.28
C ASN A 122 5.88 -5.39 14.08
N PRO A 123 5.41 -4.12 14.19
CA PRO A 123 5.50 -3.16 13.10
C PRO A 123 6.93 -2.80 12.67
N ALA A 124 7.87 -2.76 13.60
CA ALA A 124 9.25 -2.38 13.30
C ALA A 124 9.90 -3.39 12.35
N GLN A 125 9.79 -4.68 12.63
CA GLN A 125 10.30 -5.74 11.74
C GLN A 125 9.57 -5.74 10.40
N LEU A 126 8.24 -5.59 10.42
CA LEU A 126 7.42 -5.60 9.20
C LEU A 126 7.79 -4.44 8.26
N LEU A 127 7.89 -3.21 8.79
CA LEU A 127 8.19 -2.01 8.02
C LEU A 127 9.65 -1.92 7.56
N THR A 128 10.56 -2.61 8.24
CA THR A 128 11.98 -2.68 7.89
C THR A 128 12.40 -4.00 7.24
N LEU A 129 11.41 -4.80 6.79
CA LEU A 129 11.65 -6.08 6.14
C LEU A 129 12.71 -5.98 5.03
N GLN A 130 13.74 -6.79 5.13
CA GLN A 130 14.80 -6.86 4.13
C GLN A 130 14.35 -7.64 2.88
N SER A 131 13.36 -7.15 2.19
CA SER A 131 12.89 -7.74 0.93
C SER A 131 13.95 -7.72 -0.18
N ARG A 132 14.97 -6.89 0.00
CA ARG A 132 16.24 -6.84 -0.74
C ARG A 132 17.38 -6.76 0.26
N ARG A 133 18.41 -7.55 0.07
CA ARG A 133 19.62 -7.50 0.84
C ARG A 133 20.63 -6.65 0.12
N LEU A 134 20.95 -5.50 0.69
CA LEU A 134 21.91 -4.56 0.15
C LEU A 134 23.12 -4.50 1.09
N LEU A 135 24.28 -4.86 0.55
CA LEU A 135 25.56 -4.61 1.20
C LEU A 135 26.12 -3.31 0.61
N LEU A 136 26.21 -2.27 1.43
CA LEU A 136 26.70 -0.96 1.01
C LEU A 136 28.23 -0.93 0.98
N ASN A 137 28.81 -0.51 -0.12
CA ASN A 137 30.26 -0.26 -0.25
C ASN A 137 30.55 1.15 0.27
N ARG A 138 31.45 1.25 1.23
CA ARG A 138 31.78 2.49 1.92
C ARG A 138 33.23 2.88 1.66
N GLU A 139 33.44 4.15 1.33
CA GLU A 139 34.77 4.77 1.20
C GLU A 139 34.77 6.07 2.00
N GLY A 140 35.55 6.07 3.09
CA GLY A 140 35.54 7.18 4.03
C GLY A 140 34.16 7.40 4.63
N GLU A 141 33.58 8.58 4.43
CA GLU A 141 32.25 8.98 4.91
C GLU A 141 31.15 8.86 3.87
N THR A 142 31.42 8.23 2.73
CA THR A 142 30.51 8.10 1.61
C THR A 142 30.22 6.65 1.26
N VAL A 143 29.01 6.42 0.72
CA VAL A 143 28.61 5.16 0.08
C VAL A 143 28.79 5.32 -1.42
N THR A 144 29.69 4.55 -2.02
CA THR A 144 30.05 4.61 -3.45
C THR A 144 29.35 3.55 -4.29
N GLY A 145 28.77 2.52 -3.64
CA GLY A 145 28.09 1.46 -4.34
C GLY A 145 27.38 0.47 -3.42
N PHE A 146 26.83 -0.58 -4.01
CA PHE A 146 26.20 -1.66 -3.26
C PHE A 146 26.17 -2.97 -4.05
N SER A 147 26.10 -4.07 -3.30
CA SER A 147 25.73 -5.40 -3.81
C SER A 147 24.27 -5.70 -3.46
N LEU A 148 23.56 -6.39 -4.33
CA LEU A 148 22.13 -6.66 -4.19
C LEU A 148 21.84 -8.13 -4.33
N LEU A 149 21.13 -8.71 -3.37
CA LEU A 149 20.55 -10.04 -3.41
C LEU A 149 19.02 -9.96 -3.23
N GLY A 150 18.30 -11.02 -3.58
CA GLY A 150 16.94 -11.24 -3.15
C GLY A 150 16.90 -11.39 -1.62
N GLY A 151 15.82 -10.95 -0.99
CA GLY A 151 15.77 -10.89 0.47
C GLY A 151 14.69 -11.75 1.10
N ASP A 152 14.27 -11.36 2.28
CA ASP A 152 13.27 -12.05 3.05
C ASP A 152 11.87 -11.90 2.45
N PHE A 153 11.06 -12.92 2.61
CA PHE A 153 9.65 -12.93 2.23
C PHE A 153 8.86 -13.81 3.20
N PHE A 154 7.56 -13.60 3.26
CA PHE A 154 6.62 -14.41 4.03
C PHE A 154 5.32 -14.59 3.23
N PRO A 155 4.48 -15.58 3.57
CA PRO A 155 3.15 -15.73 3.00
C PRO A 155 2.31 -14.49 3.29
N ARG A 156 1.82 -13.82 2.24
CA ARG A 156 1.05 -12.57 2.38
C ARG A 156 -0.42 -12.79 2.72
N GLU A 157 -0.85 -14.04 2.67
CA GLU A 157 -2.21 -14.46 2.97
C GLU A 157 -2.48 -14.29 4.46
N ASN A 158 -3.52 -13.55 4.78
CA ASN A 158 -3.93 -13.23 6.15
C ASN A 158 -2.82 -12.58 7.01
N ALA A 159 -1.95 -11.79 6.37
CA ALA A 159 -0.86 -11.09 7.04
C ALA A 159 -1.39 -9.87 7.84
N PHE A 160 -2.30 -10.12 8.77
CA PHE A 160 -3.03 -9.08 9.51
C PHE A 160 -2.16 -8.30 10.51
N ALA A 161 -0.90 -8.67 10.69
CA ALA A 161 0.09 -7.80 11.33
C ALA A 161 0.23 -6.46 10.60
N GLU A 162 -0.06 -6.41 9.30
CA GLU A 162 -0.15 -5.16 8.53
C GLU A 162 -1.45 -4.43 8.85
N GLN A 163 -1.36 -3.26 9.47
CA GLN A 163 -2.49 -2.48 9.95
C GLN A 163 -2.91 -1.35 9.02
N MET A 164 -2.08 -1.00 8.04
CA MET A 164 -2.23 0.21 7.22
C MET A 164 -2.62 -0.12 5.77
N THR A 165 -3.25 -1.27 5.52
CA THR A 165 -3.61 -1.67 4.16
C THR A 165 -5.07 -2.06 4.03
N VAL A 166 -5.61 -1.90 2.83
CA VAL A 166 -6.90 -2.48 2.44
C VAL A 166 -6.71 -3.95 2.09
N TRP A 167 -7.71 -4.75 2.38
CA TRP A 167 -7.72 -6.20 2.14
C TRP A 167 -8.71 -6.59 1.04
N ARG A 168 -8.39 -7.63 0.30
CA ARG A 168 -9.31 -8.24 -0.66
C ARG A 168 -9.25 -9.76 -0.61
N ASP A 169 -10.34 -10.41 -0.97
CA ASP A 169 -10.36 -11.84 -1.28
C ASP A 169 -9.79 -12.03 -2.71
N PRO A 170 -8.67 -12.74 -2.88
CA PRO A 170 -8.06 -12.94 -4.19
C PRO A 170 -8.87 -13.86 -5.10
N ASP A 171 -9.70 -14.73 -4.52
CA ASP A 171 -10.50 -15.70 -5.25
C ASP A 171 -11.84 -15.99 -4.54
N ALA A 172 -12.78 -15.06 -4.66
CA ALA A 172 -14.09 -15.18 -4.05
C ALA A 172 -14.89 -16.45 -4.47
N LYS A 173 -14.64 -16.99 -5.67
CA LYS A 173 -15.27 -18.24 -6.12
C LYS A 173 -14.72 -19.44 -5.38
N LYS A 174 -13.41 -19.49 -5.18
CA LYS A 174 -12.72 -20.55 -4.44
C LYS A 174 -13.07 -20.48 -2.96
N SER A 175 -13.08 -19.29 -2.38
CA SER A 175 -13.44 -19.03 -0.99
C SER A 175 -14.84 -19.55 -0.67
N LYS A 176 -15.83 -19.24 -1.52
CA LYS A 176 -17.19 -19.78 -1.37
C LYS A 176 -17.25 -21.31 -1.45
N LYS A 177 -16.42 -21.93 -2.28
CA LYS A 177 -16.38 -23.39 -2.43
C LYS A 177 -15.74 -24.11 -1.24
N ILE A 178 -14.73 -23.48 -0.62
CA ILE A 178 -13.97 -24.05 0.50
C ILE A 178 -14.60 -23.68 1.86
N GLY A 179 -15.48 -22.67 1.89
CA GLY A 179 -16.06 -22.14 3.13
C GLY A 179 -15.07 -21.37 4.00
N ARG A 180 -13.91 -20.96 3.43
CA ARG A 180 -12.88 -20.19 4.12
C ARG A 180 -12.39 -19.06 3.22
N VAL A 181 -12.50 -17.83 3.69
CA VAL A 181 -11.97 -16.66 3.00
C VAL A 181 -10.50 -16.47 3.36
N THR A 182 -9.71 -16.17 2.34
CA THR A 182 -8.31 -15.80 2.49
C THR A 182 -8.14 -14.37 2.01
N PHE A 183 -7.58 -13.52 2.84
CA PHE A 183 -7.34 -12.12 2.49
C PHE A 183 -5.89 -11.88 2.09
N VAL A 184 -5.70 -11.02 1.12
CA VAL A 184 -4.39 -10.49 0.73
C VAL A 184 -4.45 -8.96 0.68
N PRO A 185 -3.32 -8.26 0.86
CA PRO A 185 -3.27 -6.81 0.65
C PRO A 185 -3.77 -6.43 -0.74
N SER A 186 -4.52 -5.35 -0.83
CA SER A 186 -5.04 -4.81 -2.08
C SER A 186 -4.44 -3.44 -2.34
N ARG A 187 -3.79 -3.27 -3.50
CA ARG A 187 -3.39 -1.93 -3.96
C ARG A 187 -4.61 -1.11 -4.32
N HIS A 188 -4.55 0.18 -4.10
CA HIS A 188 -5.54 1.10 -4.65
C HIS A 188 -5.39 1.20 -6.16
N ASP A 189 -6.51 1.44 -6.82
CA ASP A 189 -6.55 1.72 -8.26
C ASP A 189 -6.50 3.25 -8.47
N PRO A 190 -5.46 3.81 -9.11
CA PRO A 190 -5.36 5.25 -9.35
C PRO A 190 -6.47 5.81 -10.24
N ALA A 191 -7.17 4.97 -11.01
CA ALA A 191 -8.34 5.36 -11.80
C ALA A 191 -9.64 5.39 -10.98
N LYS A 192 -9.56 5.07 -9.69
CA LYS A 192 -10.73 4.93 -8.82
C LYS A 192 -10.62 5.87 -7.63
N GLN A 193 -11.53 6.83 -7.50
CA GLN A 193 -11.58 7.73 -6.34
C GLN A 193 -11.83 6.94 -5.06
N PHE A 194 -11.25 7.40 -3.96
CA PHE A 194 -11.25 6.70 -2.69
C PHE A 194 -12.65 6.50 -2.09
N TRP A 195 -13.58 7.42 -2.30
CA TRP A 195 -14.96 7.25 -1.83
C TRP A 195 -15.64 5.96 -2.34
N ARG A 196 -15.23 5.47 -3.51
CA ARG A 196 -15.75 4.22 -4.10
C ARG A 196 -15.28 2.97 -3.35
N GLU A 197 -14.20 3.08 -2.60
CA GLU A 197 -13.69 2.00 -1.74
C GLU A 197 -14.30 2.01 -0.33
N PHE A 198 -15.16 2.98 -0.02
CA PHE A 198 -15.83 3.11 1.28
C PHE A 198 -16.37 1.78 1.82
N PRO A 199 -17.07 0.94 1.05
CA PRO A 199 -17.58 -0.33 1.55
C PRO A 199 -16.51 -1.30 2.04
N ALA A 200 -15.36 -1.36 1.37
CA ALA A 200 -14.26 -2.25 1.73
C ALA A 200 -13.45 -1.73 2.92
N VAL A 201 -13.49 -0.44 3.18
CA VAL A 201 -12.63 0.22 4.17
C VAL A 201 -13.37 0.53 5.47
N PHE A 202 -14.63 0.96 5.39
CA PHE A 202 -15.36 1.53 6.53
C PHE A 202 -16.62 0.76 6.94
N CYS A 203 -17.15 -0.14 6.09
CA CYS A 203 -18.29 -0.95 6.48
C CYS A 203 -17.89 -2.04 7.48
N GLU A 204 -18.89 -2.60 8.18
CA GLU A 204 -18.66 -3.65 9.16
C GLU A 204 -17.93 -4.85 8.55
N GLU A 205 -17.07 -5.45 9.36
CA GLU A 205 -16.39 -6.69 9.00
C GLU A 205 -17.38 -7.84 8.89
N GLY A 206 -17.11 -8.73 7.96
CA GLY A 206 -17.92 -9.91 7.71
C GLY A 206 -17.07 -10.97 7.00
N GLU A 207 -17.72 -12.04 6.56
CA GLU A 207 -17.02 -13.15 5.89
C GLU A 207 -16.22 -12.73 4.65
N SER A 208 -16.61 -11.65 3.98
CA SER A 208 -15.99 -11.18 2.74
C SER A 208 -15.32 -9.81 2.83
N VAL A 209 -15.32 -9.18 4.01
CA VAL A 209 -14.77 -7.85 4.24
C VAL A 209 -13.86 -7.87 5.46
N ARG A 210 -12.63 -7.42 5.29
CA ARG A 210 -11.67 -7.18 6.38
C ARG A 210 -11.26 -5.72 6.35
N ARG A 211 -11.55 -5.00 7.44
CA ARG A 211 -11.19 -3.58 7.56
C ARG A 211 -9.70 -3.40 7.85
N PRO A 212 -9.09 -2.30 7.37
CA PRO A 212 -7.75 -1.91 7.83
C PRO A 212 -7.68 -1.74 9.35
N GLY A 213 -6.58 -2.16 9.95
CA GLY A 213 -6.39 -2.05 11.40
C GLY A 213 -6.47 -0.61 11.91
N VAL A 214 -5.94 0.36 11.16
CA VAL A 214 -6.02 1.78 11.50
C VAL A 214 -7.48 2.29 11.57
N VAL A 215 -8.37 1.78 10.74
CA VAL A 215 -9.80 2.14 10.79
C VAL A 215 -10.45 1.58 12.05
N ARG A 216 -10.14 0.33 12.41
CA ARG A 216 -10.58 -0.29 13.67
C ARG A 216 -10.03 0.44 14.89
N TRP A 217 -8.77 0.88 14.83
CA TRP A 217 -8.15 1.67 15.88
C TRP A 217 -8.90 2.99 16.12
N VAL A 218 -9.21 3.75 15.05
CA VAL A 218 -9.97 4.99 15.17
C VAL A 218 -11.40 4.74 15.66
N GLU A 219 -12.03 3.63 15.26
CA GLU A 219 -13.33 3.21 15.80
C GLU A 219 -13.26 2.93 17.32
N MET A 220 -12.23 2.23 17.78
CA MET A 220 -12.02 1.98 19.20
C MET A 220 -11.86 3.30 19.98
N LEU A 221 -11.02 4.22 19.47
CA LEU A 221 -10.84 5.54 20.08
C LEU A 221 -12.15 6.33 20.13
N GLN A 222 -13.01 6.19 19.11
CA GLN A 222 -14.31 6.86 19.07
C GLN A 222 -15.31 6.28 20.07
N ASN A 223 -15.23 4.99 20.34
CA ASN A 223 -16.15 4.28 21.24
C ASN A 223 -15.66 4.25 22.68
N ASP A 224 -14.41 4.60 22.95
CA ASP A 224 -13.84 4.67 24.28
C ASP A 224 -14.38 5.90 25.04
N PRO A 225 -15.04 5.71 26.21
CA PRO A 225 -15.60 6.81 26.98
C PRO A 225 -14.54 7.78 27.52
N ASP A 226 -13.31 7.32 27.73
CA ASP A 226 -12.20 8.09 28.26
C ASP A 226 -11.36 8.75 27.14
N CYS A 227 -11.67 8.47 25.88
CA CYS A 227 -10.95 9.05 24.77
C CYS A 227 -11.43 10.48 24.44
N PRO A 228 -10.51 11.46 24.27
CA PRO A 228 -10.86 12.82 23.93
C PRO A 228 -11.31 13.03 22.47
N LEU A 229 -11.51 11.96 21.70
CA LEU A 229 -11.91 12.08 20.31
C LEU A 229 -13.38 12.49 20.19
N GLU A 230 -13.60 13.78 19.91
CA GLU A 230 -14.95 14.33 19.78
C GLU A 230 -15.73 13.70 18.62
N ARG A 231 -16.99 13.34 18.84
CA ARG A 231 -17.87 12.70 17.85
C ARG A 231 -18.06 13.53 16.57
N LYS A 232 -18.11 14.86 16.70
CA LYS A 232 -18.25 15.78 15.57
C LYS A 232 -16.93 16.13 14.89
N ARG A 233 -15.81 15.63 15.40
CA ARG A 233 -14.51 15.88 14.81
C ARG A 233 -14.46 15.32 13.40
N LEU A 234 -13.95 16.10 12.47
CA LEU A 234 -13.63 15.64 11.13
C LEU A 234 -12.32 14.85 11.17
N ILE A 235 -12.36 13.64 10.65
CA ILE A 235 -11.18 12.82 10.38
C ILE A 235 -11.03 12.69 8.88
N ARG A 236 -9.83 12.93 8.41
CA ARG A 236 -9.43 12.72 7.04
C ARG A 236 -8.68 11.39 6.94
N PHE A 237 -9.19 10.44 6.17
CA PHE A 237 -8.44 9.29 5.76
C PHE A 237 -7.80 9.57 4.41
N ALA A 238 -6.48 9.46 4.36
CA ALA A 238 -5.71 9.61 3.14
C ALA A 238 -5.22 8.24 2.68
N ILE A 239 -5.25 8.03 1.38
CA ILE A 239 -4.63 6.89 0.73
C ILE A 239 -3.45 7.35 -0.09
N SER A 240 -2.46 6.48 -0.21
CA SER A 240 -1.37 6.64 -1.15
C SER A 240 -0.96 5.29 -1.72
N GLY A 241 -0.41 5.31 -2.92
CA GLY A 241 0.02 4.09 -3.57
C GLY A 241 0.96 4.34 -4.71
N MET A 242 1.61 3.27 -5.14
CA MET A 242 2.45 3.26 -6.32
C MET A 242 1.80 2.41 -7.40
N LYS A 243 1.77 2.94 -8.62
CA LYS A 243 1.37 2.21 -9.82
C LYS A 243 2.60 1.58 -10.45
N TYR A 244 2.63 0.26 -10.44
CA TYR A 244 3.67 -0.50 -11.12
C TYR A 244 3.24 -0.88 -12.53
N GLY A 245 4.22 -1.05 -13.42
CA GLY A 245 4.03 -1.64 -14.73
C GLY A 245 3.69 -3.14 -14.67
N ASP A 246 3.62 -3.78 -15.85
CA ASP A 246 3.36 -5.22 -15.92
C ASP A 246 4.35 -6.01 -15.06
N LYS A 247 3.84 -6.98 -14.30
CA LYS A 247 4.61 -7.84 -13.38
C LYS A 247 5.46 -7.08 -12.35
N ASP A 248 5.04 -5.89 -11.96
CA ASP A 248 5.78 -4.99 -11.07
C ASP A 248 7.18 -4.62 -11.60
N PHE A 249 7.33 -4.53 -12.91
CA PHE A 249 8.67 -4.38 -13.51
C PHE A 249 9.30 -3.00 -13.28
N PHE A 250 8.49 -1.95 -13.20
CA PHE A 250 8.93 -0.59 -12.84
C PHE A 250 7.78 0.22 -12.26
N VAL A 251 8.12 1.25 -11.48
CA VAL A 251 7.17 2.21 -10.96
C VAL A 251 6.80 3.21 -12.04
N ASN A 252 5.54 3.22 -12.46
CA ASN A 252 5.02 4.12 -13.47
C ASN A 252 4.59 5.47 -12.88
N ASP A 253 3.97 5.44 -11.70
CA ASP A 253 3.35 6.60 -11.10
C ASP A 253 3.16 6.42 -9.59
N SER A 254 2.92 7.51 -8.89
CA SER A 254 2.46 7.54 -7.51
C SER A 254 1.22 8.42 -7.43
N PHE A 255 0.29 8.06 -6.57
CA PHE A 255 -0.97 8.78 -6.43
C PHE A 255 -1.39 8.88 -4.98
N SER A 256 -2.25 9.83 -4.70
CA SER A 256 -2.90 10.00 -3.40
C SER A 256 -4.33 10.51 -3.58
N ASP A 257 -5.19 10.15 -2.64
CA ASP A 257 -6.55 10.64 -2.54
C ASP A 257 -6.97 10.67 -1.06
N SER A 258 -8.11 11.24 -0.75
CA SER A 258 -8.56 11.31 0.64
C SER A 258 -10.07 11.42 0.76
N LEU A 259 -10.59 10.95 1.90
CA LEU A 259 -11.99 11.06 2.26
C LEU A 259 -12.09 11.63 3.68
N THR A 260 -12.92 12.66 3.85
CA THR A 260 -13.12 13.33 5.14
C THR A 260 -14.55 13.17 5.59
N PHE A 261 -14.74 12.73 6.84
CA PHE A 261 -16.06 12.61 7.45
C PHE A 261 -15.97 12.78 8.98
N GLN A 262 -17.12 12.86 9.63
CA GLN A 262 -17.17 12.96 11.09
C GLN A 262 -16.78 11.62 11.75
N ALA A 263 -15.98 11.65 12.77
CA ALA A 263 -15.52 10.47 13.53
C ALA A 263 -16.70 9.58 13.99
N ALA A 264 -17.82 10.20 14.34
CA ALA A 264 -19.05 9.49 14.72
C ALA A 264 -19.55 8.47 13.68
N LEU A 265 -19.16 8.60 12.41
CA LEU A 265 -19.53 7.64 11.38
C LEU A 265 -18.94 6.25 11.64
N LEU A 266 -17.77 6.18 12.28
CA LEU A 266 -17.13 4.91 12.64
C LEU A 266 -17.66 4.32 13.95
N GLY A 267 -18.30 5.12 14.81
CA GLY A 267 -18.88 4.67 16.06
C GLY A 267 -20.24 4.01 15.89
N GLU A 268 -20.80 3.49 16.99
CA GLU A 268 -22.11 2.82 17.02
C GLU A 268 -23.24 3.65 16.40
N LEU A 269 -23.26 4.96 16.67
CA LEU A 269 -24.27 5.87 16.11
C LEU A 269 -24.14 6.07 14.60
N GLY A 270 -22.95 5.86 14.05
CA GLY A 270 -22.67 5.98 12.62
C GLY A 270 -23.06 4.75 11.81
N ARG A 271 -23.12 3.57 12.41
CA ARG A 271 -23.40 2.30 11.72
C ARG A 271 -24.65 2.34 10.86
N ARG A 272 -25.71 3.01 11.32
CA ARG A 272 -26.95 3.19 10.54
C ARG A 272 -26.75 3.89 9.18
N TRP A 273 -25.67 4.64 9.01
CA TRP A 273 -25.38 5.38 7.78
C TRP A 273 -24.48 4.60 6.82
N THR A 274 -23.70 3.64 7.32
CA THR A 274 -22.77 2.88 6.47
C THR A 274 -23.49 2.06 5.41
N VAL A 275 -24.66 1.48 5.73
CA VAL A 275 -25.47 0.70 4.79
C VAL A 275 -26.03 1.58 3.68
N PRO A 276 -26.76 2.70 3.97
CA PRO A 276 -27.19 3.63 2.93
C PRO A 276 -26.06 4.16 2.04
N ILE A 277 -24.92 4.52 2.62
CA ILE A 277 -23.74 5.00 1.86
C ILE A 277 -23.25 3.90 0.90
N ARG A 278 -23.09 2.68 1.39
CA ARG A 278 -22.71 1.53 0.55
C ARG A 278 -23.69 1.32 -0.60
N ASP A 279 -24.98 1.39 -0.31
CA ASP A 279 -26.04 1.14 -1.31
C ASP A 279 -26.06 2.26 -2.37
N GLU A 280 -25.84 3.52 -1.99
CA GLU A 280 -25.70 4.63 -2.95
C GLU A 280 -24.43 4.49 -3.81
N ILE A 281 -23.31 4.09 -3.24
CA ILE A 281 -22.10 3.78 -4.01
C ILE A 281 -22.40 2.67 -5.02
N GLY A 282 -23.11 1.62 -4.60
CA GLY A 282 -23.53 0.55 -5.50
C GLY A 282 -24.39 1.03 -6.66
N ARG A 283 -25.30 1.98 -6.41
CA ARG A 283 -26.13 2.63 -7.45
C ARG A 283 -25.29 3.45 -8.42
N CYS A 284 -24.30 4.22 -7.90
CA CYS A 284 -23.37 4.96 -8.75
C CYS A 284 -22.54 4.03 -9.64
N GLU A 285 -22.01 2.93 -9.09
CA GLU A 285 -21.28 1.93 -9.85
C GLU A 285 -22.17 1.30 -10.96
N GLN A 286 -23.42 1.01 -10.65
CA GLN A 286 -24.36 0.47 -11.62
C GLN A 286 -24.69 1.49 -12.71
N ALA A 287 -24.90 2.76 -12.37
CA ALA A 287 -25.12 3.83 -13.35
C ALA A 287 -23.91 3.98 -14.29
N ALA A 288 -22.68 3.96 -13.74
CA ALA A 288 -21.47 3.99 -14.55
C ALA A 288 -21.36 2.81 -15.52
N GLN A 289 -21.80 1.62 -15.09
CA GLN A 289 -21.83 0.45 -15.98
C GLN A 289 -22.82 0.64 -17.13
N TYR A 290 -23.99 1.22 -16.86
CA TYR A 290 -24.97 1.51 -17.92
C TYR A 290 -24.45 2.55 -18.91
N VAL A 291 -23.81 3.63 -18.42
CA VAL A 291 -23.18 4.64 -19.27
C VAL A 291 -22.08 4.02 -20.14
N GLY A 292 -21.22 3.19 -19.55
CA GLY A 292 -20.18 2.48 -20.29
C GLY A 292 -20.76 1.54 -21.35
N ARG A 293 -21.82 0.80 -21.02
CA ARG A 293 -22.49 -0.09 -21.98
C ARG A 293 -23.11 0.70 -23.12
N LEU A 294 -23.79 1.81 -22.83
CA LEU A 294 -24.37 2.67 -23.88
C LEU A 294 -23.26 3.20 -24.82
N ALA A 295 -22.15 3.68 -24.27
CA ALA A 295 -21.03 4.16 -25.09
C ALA A 295 -20.44 3.06 -25.98
N TRP A 296 -20.33 1.85 -25.47
CA TRP A 296 -19.87 0.69 -26.23
C TRP A 296 -20.84 0.31 -27.35
N GLU A 297 -22.15 0.25 -27.06
CA GLU A 297 -23.18 -0.07 -28.07
C GLU A 297 -23.24 0.99 -29.19
N LEU A 298 -23.06 2.29 -28.84
CA LEU A 298 -22.95 3.37 -29.81
C LEU A 298 -21.68 3.26 -30.68
N SER A 299 -20.55 2.96 -30.09
CA SER A 299 -19.29 2.75 -30.80
C SER A 299 -19.39 1.57 -31.77
N LEU A 300 -20.03 0.47 -31.33
CA LEU A 300 -20.27 -0.71 -32.15
C LEU A 300 -21.19 -0.39 -33.34
N ALA A 301 -22.26 0.38 -33.11
CA ALA A 301 -23.18 0.82 -34.16
C ALA A 301 -22.53 1.76 -35.18
N ALA A 302 -21.51 2.53 -34.73
CA ALA A 302 -20.68 3.37 -35.60
C ALA A 302 -19.61 2.57 -36.38
N GLY A 303 -19.50 1.26 -36.14
CA GLY A 303 -18.53 0.39 -36.84
C GLY A 303 -17.16 0.29 -36.15
N ASP A 304 -16.99 0.88 -34.98
CA ASP A 304 -15.79 0.74 -34.16
C ASP A 304 -15.87 -0.52 -33.31
N LYS A 305 -14.82 -1.32 -33.33
CA LYS A 305 -14.71 -2.57 -32.53
C LYS A 305 -13.85 -2.42 -31.29
N ASN A 306 -13.39 -1.21 -30.97
CA ASN A 306 -12.54 -0.96 -29.81
C ASN A 306 -13.37 -0.80 -28.52
N ASP A 307 -13.01 -1.57 -27.48
CA ASP A 307 -13.66 -1.56 -26.17
C ASP A 307 -13.31 -0.35 -25.28
N THR A 308 -12.45 0.55 -25.79
CA THR A 308 -11.98 1.73 -25.01
C THR A 308 -13.06 2.76 -24.74
N SER A 309 -14.14 2.79 -25.56
CA SER A 309 -15.26 3.74 -25.40
C SER A 309 -16.03 3.53 -24.08
N ALA A 310 -16.21 2.28 -23.67
CA ALA A 310 -16.89 1.96 -22.43
C ALA A 310 -16.10 2.43 -21.20
N GLU A 311 -14.79 2.24 -21.21
CA GLU A 311 -13.91 2.66 -20.11
C GLU A 311 -13.82 4.19 -20.04
N SER A 312 -13.63 4.85 -21.17
CA SER A 312 -13.62 6.30 -21.26
C SER A 312 -14.91 6.94 -20.73
N ALA A 313 -16.07 6.40 -21.11
CA ALA A 313 -17.37 6.90 -20.66
C ALA A 313 -17.56 6.70 -19.13
N ARG A 314 -17.15 5.56 -18.58
CA ARG A 314 -17.18 5.32 -17.14
C ARG A 314 -16.26 6.30 -16.39
N THR A 315 -15.07 6.54 -16.90
CA THR A 315 -14.13 7.50 -16.32
C THR A 315 -14.74 8.91 -16.33
N GLN A 316 -15.30 9.35 -17.44
CA GLN A 316 -15.97 10.65 -17.51
C GLN A 316 -17.13 10.77 -16.52
N PHE A 317 -17.94 9.73 -16.36
CA PHE A 317 -19.04 9.70 -15.40
C PHE A 317 -18.61 9.97 -13.96
N TYR A 318 -17.43 9.46 -13.56
CA TYR A 318 -16.93 9.65 -12.20
C TYR A 318 -16.21 11.00 -11.97
N PHE A 319 -15.75 11.64 -13.03
CA PHE A 319 -15.00 12.91 -12.94
C PHE A 319 -15.82 14.13 -13.44
N SER A 320 -17.06 13.95 -13.82
CA SER A 320 -18.00 15.03 -14.15
C SER A 320 -18.82 15.44 -12.95
#